data_c45e3dea6c01e80bb7bfda304a8fe049
#
_entry.id   c45e3dea6c01e80bb7bfda304a8fe049
#
_cell.length_a   1.000
_cell.length_b   1.000
_cell.length_c   1.000
_cell.angle_alpha   90.00
_cell.angle_beta   90.00
_cell.angle_gamma   90.00
#
_symmetry.space_group_name_H-M   'P 1'
#
loop_
_entity.id
_entity.type
_entity.pdbx_description
1 polymer ?
#
loop_
_entity_poly.entity_id
_entity_poly.type
_entity_poly.pdbx_seq_one_letter_code
_entity_poly.pdbx_strand_id
1 'polypeptide(L)'
;GDHYVVNGQKTFITNGMNADLVIVVVKTAPEKGGRGISLLVVEEGMAGFSRGRKLEKIGLLAQDTAELFFEDVRVPVENLLGEENAGFGYLMHELAQERLIIALRAATSIETMLERTLQYTRERKAFGQPIADYQNTRFKLAEAKAEATMMRVFVDHCLELHLKRELTPEMAAM
;
A
#
# COMPACT_ATOMS: atom_id res chain seq x y z
N GLY A 1 -24.29 -9.00 -22.93
CA GLY A 1 -24.48 -7.57 -23.18
C GLY A 1 -23.16 -6.94 -23.63
N ASP A 2 -23.21 -5.69 -23.96
CA ASP A 2 -22.06 -4.89 -24.44
C ASP A 2 -21.41 -4.05 -23.34
N HIS A 3 -21.93 -4.11 -22.11
CA HIS A 3 -21.41 -3.36 -20.96
C HIS A 3 -21.77 -4.01 -19.63
N TYR A 4 -20.99 -3.67 -18.59
CA TYR A 4 -21.28 -3.90 -17.19
C TYR A 4 -21.99 -2.67 -16.59
N VAL A 5 -22.85 -2.87 -15.60
CA VAL A 5 -23.44 -1.79 -14.80
C VAL A 5 -22.84 -1.86 -13.41
N VAL A 6 -22.07 -0.83 -13.03
CA VAL A 6 -21.34 -0.80 -11.77
C VAL A 6 -22.05 0.09 -10.77
N ASN A 7 -22.35 -0.46 -9.60
CA ASN A 7 -22.94 0.24 -8.46
C ASN A 7 -22.14 -0.02 -7.20
N GLY A 8 -21.88 1.01 -6.40
CA GLY A 8 -21.20 0.92 -5.13
C GLY A 8 -20.31 2.11 -4.81
N GLN A 9 -19.45 1.92 -3.83
CA GLN A 9 -18.52 2.96 -3.40
C GLN A 9 -17.18 2.38 -2.99
N LYS A 10 -16.14 3.20 -3.04
CA LYS A 10 -14.78 2.90 -2.54
C LYS A 10 -14.31 4.04 -1.65
N THR A 11 -13.67 3.69 -0.54
CA THR A 11 -13.12 4.67 0.40
C THR A 11 -11.61 4.44 0.54
N PHE A 12 -10.88 5.48 0.93
CA PHE A 12 -9.43 5.49 1.09
C PHE A 12 -8.64 5.22 -0.20
N ILE A 13 -9.15 5.74 -1.32
CA ILE A 13 -8.49 5.53 -2.61
C ILE A 13 -7.40 6.56 -2.83
N THR A 14 -6.16 6.08 -2.86
CA THR A 14 -4.98 6.85 -3.20
C THR A 14 -5.07 7.35 -4.65
N ASN A 15 -4.74 8.63 -4.88
CA ASN A 15 -4.89 9.33 -6.15
C ASN A 15 -6.34 9.40 -6.67
N GLY A 16 -7.33 9.15 -5.83
CA GLY A 16 -8.73 9.14 -6.24
C GLY A 16 -9.23 10.47 -6.82
N MET A 17 -8.63 11.60 -6.42
CA MET A 17 -8.97 12.91 -6.96
C MET A 17 -8.34 13.19 -8.34
N ASN A 18 -7.20 12.56 -8.64
CA ASN A 18 -6.38 12.88 -9.80
C ASN A 18 -6.35 11.76 -10.85
N ALA A 19 -6.90 10.58 -10.55
CA ALA A 19 -6.84 9.44 -11.45
C ALA A 19 -7.79 9.60 -12.64
N ASP A 20 -7.29 9.56 -13.86
CA ASP A 20 -8.11 9.53 -15.09
C ASP A 20 -8.68 8.14 -15.35
N LEU A 21 -7.98 7.10 -14.86
CA LEU A 21 -8.37 5.70 -14.96
C LEU A 21 -8.37 5.06 -13.56
N VAL A 22 -9.40 4.29 -13.25
CA VAL A 22 -9.51 3.56 -11.99
C VAL A 22 -9.77 2.08 -12.28
N ILE A 23 -8.86 1.21 -11.82
CA ILE A 23 -9.12 -0.24 -11.83
C ILE A 23 -10.02 -0.56 -10.64
N VAL A 24 -11.27 -0.90 -10.93
CA VAL A 24 -12.29 -1.16 -9.92
C VAL A 24 -12.46 -2.66 -9.73
N VAL A 25 -12.30 -3.12 -8.50
CA VAL A 25 -12.60 -4.50 -8.09
C VAL A 25 -14.12 -4.61 -7.92
N VAL A 26 -14.75 -5.45 -8.73
CA VAL A 26 -16.20 -5.66 -8.73
C VAL A 26 -16.56 -7.13 -8.56
N LYS A 27 -17.79 -7.40 -8.13
CA LYS A 27 -18.37 -8.76 -8.10
C LYS A 27 -19.26 -8.95 -9.32
N THR A 28 -18.79 -9.75 -10.26
CA THR A 28 -19.57 -10.15 -11.45
C THR A 28 -20.38 -11.41 -11.21
N ALA A 29 -19.97 -12.24 -10.23
CA ALA A 29 -20.69 -13.42 -9.78
C ALA A 29 -20.69 -13.48 -8.24
N PRO A 30 -21.54 -12.71 -7.52
CA PRO A 30 -21.52 -12.60 -6.06
C PRO A 30 -21.64 -13.94 -5.32
N GLU A 31 -22.40 -14.87 -5.90
CA GLU A 31 -22.62 -16.23 -5.35
C GLU A 31 -21.35 -17.08 -5.28
N LYS A 32 -20.33 -16.75 -6.09
CA LYS A 32 -19.04 -17.45 -6.11
C LYS A 32 -18.00 -16.89 -5.09
N GLY A 33 -18.40 -15.88 -4.28
CA GLY A 33 -17.50 -15.26 -3.31
C GLY A 33 -16.26 -14.63 -3.96
N GLY A 34 -15.06 -15.01 -3.53
CA GLY A 34 -13.80 -14.51 -4.11
C GLY A 34 -13.57 -14.92 -5.56
N ARG A 35 -14.11 -16.06 -5.99
CA ARG A 35 -14.02 -16.54 -7.38
C ARG A 35 -15.01 -15.87 -8.34
N GLY A 36 -15.79 -14.92 -7.87
CA GLY A 36 -16.70 -14.12 -8.67
C GLY A 36 -16.28 -12.65 -8.78
N ILE A 37 -14.99 -12.36 -8.60
CA ILE A 37 -14.41 -11.02 -8.67
C ILE A 37 -13.78 -10.79 -10.04
N SER A 38 -14.10 -9.62 -10.63
CA SER A 38 -13.50 -9.14 -11.87
C SER A 38 -12.88 -7.75 -11.65
N LEU A 39 -12.03 -7.34 -12.56
CA LEU A 39 -11.41 -6.02 -12.59
C LEU A 39 -11.92 -5.25 -13.79
N LEU A 40 -12.49 -4.06 -13.56
CA LEU A 40 -12.98 -3.18 -14.63
C LEU A 40 -12.18 -1.87 -14.60
N VAL A 41 -11.84 -1.35 -15.77
CA VAL A 41 -11.27 -0.02 -15.92
C VAL A 41 -12.40 0.99 -16.08
N VAL A 42 -12.56 1.86 -15.09
CA VAL A 42 -13.50 2.98 -15.14
C VAL A 42 -12.73 4.24 -15.48
N GLU A 43 -13.21 4.99 -16.46
CA GLU A 43 -12.58 6.20 -16.95
C GLU A 43 -13.27 7.44 -16.38
N GLU A 44 -12.49 8.51 -16.19
CA GLU A 44 -13.05 9.81 -15.84
C GLU A 44 -14.08 10.25 -16.90
N GLY A 45 -15.15 10.85 -16.44
CA GLY A 45 -16.23 11.32 -17.32
C GLY A 45 -17.27 10.27 -17.67
N MET A 46 -17.11 8.99 -17.28
CA MET A 46 -18.21 8.03 -17.39
C MET A 46 -19.41 8.49 -16.55
N ALA A 47 -20.60 8.48 -17.16
CA ALA A 47 -21.82 8.88 -16.47
C ALA A 47 -22.07 7.99 -15.23
N GLY A 48 -22.40 8.61 -14.10
CA GLY A 48 -22.61 7.92 -12.82
C GLY A 48 -21.33 7.67 -12.00
N PHE A 49 -20.14 7.90 -12.56
CA PHE A 49 -18.90 7.90 -11.78
C PHE A 49 -18.65 9.29 -11.19
N SER A 50 -18.43 9.36 -9.88
CA SER A 50 -18.13 10.62 -9.19
C SER A 50 -17.11 10.43 -8.08
N ARG A 51 -16.41 11.51 -7.77
CA ARG A 51 -15.47 11.59 -6.65
C ARG A 51 -16.17 12.26 -5.47
N GLY A 52 -15.95 11.69 -4.30
CA GLY A 52 -16.38 12.30 -3.04
C GLY A 52 -15.34 13.29 -2.51
N ARG A 53 -15.28 13.42 -1.20
CA ARG A 53 -14.34 14.33 -0.57
C ARG A 53 -12.91 13.79 -0.59
N LYS A 54 -11.95 14.71 -0.69
CA LYS A 54 -10.57 14.44 -0.31
C LYS A 54 -10.49 14.25 1.20
N LEU A 55 -9.91 13.13 1.65
CA LEU A 55 -9.79 12.80 3.06
C LEU A 55 -8.61 13.52 3.70
N GLU A 56 -8.80 13.99 4.93
CA GLU A 56 -7.74 14.57 5.75
C GLU A 56 -6.85 13.46 6.32
N LYS A 57 -5.53 13.66 6.25
CA LYS A 57 -4.54 12.67 6.70
C LYS A 57 -3.52 13.32 7.62
N ILE A 58 -2.94 12.52 8.54
CA ILE A 58 -1.87 12.97 9.44
C ILE A 58 -0.57 13.26 8.66
N GLY A 59 -0.32 12.56 7.55
CA GLY A 59 0.87 12.72 6.73
C GLY A 59 0.61 12.44 5.26
N LEU A 60 1.67 12.52 4.43
CA LEU A 60 1.60 12.37 2.98
C LEU A 60 0.58 13.31 2.33
N LEU A 61 0.57 14.58 2.75
CA LEU A 61 -0.45 15.56 2.35
C LEU A 61 -0.43 15.89 0.85
N ALA A 62 0.73 15.71 0.19
CA ALA A 62 0.88 15.89 -1.25
C ALA A 62 0.18 14.81 -2.08
N GLN A 63 -0.01 13.61 -1.51
CA GLN A 63 -0.76 12.53 -2.12
C GLN A 63 -2.20 12.58 -1.63
N ASP A 64 -3.18 12.67 -2.53
CA ASP A 64 -4.58 12.63 -2.15
C ASP A 64 -5.04 11.22 -1.78
N THR A 65 -6.10 11.18 -1.03
CA THR A 65 -6.87 9.98 -0.71
C THR A 65 -8.33 10.38 -0.70
N ALA A 66 -9.18 9.69 -1.45
CA ALA A 66 -10.55 10.11 -1.67
C ALA A 66 -11.56 8.97 -1.58
N GLU A 67 -12.82 9.36 -1.61
CA GLU A 67 -13.96 8.46 -1.80
C GLU A 67 -14.36 8.48 -3.27
N LEU A 68 -14.77 7.34 -3.80
CA LEU A 68 -15.30 7.17 -5.16
C LEU A 68 -16.69 6.57 -5.08
N PHE A 69 -17.59 7.05 -5.93
CA PHE A 69 -18.98 6.59 -6.02
C PHE A 69 -19.30 6.17 -7.44
N PHE A 70 -20.09 5.10 -7.54
CA PHE A 70 -20.53 4.49 -8.80
C PHE A 70 -22.04 4.29 -8.72
N GLU A 71 -22.80 5.00 -9.58
CA GLU A 71 -24.26 4.97 -9.65
C GLU A 71 -24.65 4.65 -11.09
N ASP A 72 -25.02 3.39 -11.35
CA ASP A 72 -25.35 2.86 -12.67
C ASP A 72 -24.31 3.16 -13.76
N VAL A 73 -23.02 3.14 -13.39
CA VAL A 73 -21.91 3.40 -14.33
C VAL A 73 -21.88 2.30 -15.38
N ARG A 74 -22.07 2.66 -16.64
CA ARG A 74 -22.02 1.74 -17.78
C ARG A 74 -20.60 1.62 -18.28
N VAL A 75 -19.95 0.49 -17.95
CA VAL A 75 -18.56 0.20 -18.32
C VAL A 75 -18.56 -0.77 -19.50
N PRO A 76 -17.97 -0.40 -20.65
CA PRO A 76 -17.88 -1.29 -21.82
C PRO A 76 -17.22 -2.62 -21.49
N VAL A 77 -17.56 -3.69 -22.19
CA VAL A 77 -16.94 -5.01 -21.95
C VAL A 77 -15.47 -5.03 -22.31
N GLU A 78 -15.03 -4.16 -23.19
CA GLU A 78 -13.62 -3.97 -23.57
C GLU A 78 -12.76 -3.44 -22.41
N ASN A 79 -13.38 -2.81 -21.41
CA ASN A 79 -12.73 -2.31 -20.23
C ASN A 79 -12.55 -3.40 -19.13
N LEU A 80 -12.90 -4.65 -19.44
CA LEU A 80 -12.58 -5.79 -18.57
C LEU A 80 -11.06 -6.05 -18.61
N LEU A 81 -10.42 -5.97 -17.45
CA LEU A 81 -9.00 -6.25 -17.32
C LEU A 81 -8.79 -7.76 -17.09
N GLY A 82 -8.29 -8.44 -18.11
CA GLY A 82 -8.09 -9.90 -18.09
C GLY A 82 -9.40 -10.66 -18.30
N GLU A 83 -9.60 -11.74 -17.56
CA GLU A 83 -10.74 -12.62 -17.68
C GLU A 83 -11.81 -12.33 -16.61
N GLU A 84 -13.08 -12.49 -16.97
CA GLU A 84 -14.19 -12.35 -16.04
C GLU A 84 -14.06 -13.40 -14.91
N ASN A 85 -14.30 -12.96 -13.69
CA ASN A 85 -14.18 -13.75 -12.45
C ASN A 85 -12.74 -14.21 -12.08
N ALA A 86 -11.70 -13.78 -12.80
CA ALA A 86 -10.31 -14.07 -12.48
C ALA A 86 -9.61 -12.97 -11.63
N GLY A 87 -10.29 -11.87 -11.35
CA GLY A 87 -9.71 -10.68 -10.69
C GLY A 87 -9.09 -10.95 -9.33
N PHE A 88 -9.63 -11.88 -8.54
CA PHE A 88 -9.01 -12.24 -7.25
C PHE A 88 -7.62 -12.87 -7.43
N GLY A 89 -7.45 -13.71 -8.46
CA GLY A 89 -6.16 -14.32 -8.77
C GLY A 89 -5.12 -13.27 -9.17
N TYR A 90 -5.50 -12.30 -9.99
CA TYR A 90 -4.63 -11.19 -10.38
C TYR A 90 -4.18 -10.35 -9.17
N LEU A 91 -5.11 -10.02 -8.27
CA LEU A 91 -4.78 -9.29 -7.04
C LEU A 91 -3.81 -10.08 -6.14
N MET A 92 -4.03 -11.38 -5.97
CA MET A 92 -3.14 -12.21 -5.14
C MET A 92 -1.72 -12.28 -5.70
N HIS A 93 -1.58 -12.31 -7.02
CA HIS A 93 -0.27 -12.32 -7.68
C HIS A 93 0.51 -11.02 -7.42
N GLU A 94 -0.15 -9.87 -7.49
CA GLU A 94 0.52 -8.56 -7.36
C GLU A 94 0.75 -8.14 -5.88
N LEU A 95 -0.08 -8.61 -4.96
CA LEU A 95 0.00 -8.19 -3.55
C LEU A 95 1.33 -8.53 -2.87
N ALA A 96 2.03 -9.58 -3.30
CA ALA A 96 3.34 -9.92 -2.76
C ALA A 96 4.37 -8.81 -3.03
N GLN A 97 4.40 -8.30 -4.26
CA GLN A 97 5.25 -7.18 -4.65
C GLN A 97 4.88 -5.89 -3.93
N GLU A 98 3.60 -5.57 -3.81
CA GLU A 98 3.14 -4.36 -3.12
C GLU A 98 3.53 -4.36 -1.64
N ARG A 99 3.39 -5.50 -0.96
CA ARG A 99 3.84 -5.66 0.44
C ARG A 99 5.34 -5.49 0.58
N LEU A 100 6.13 -6.08 -0.33
CA LEU A 100 7.59 -5.94 -0.33
C LEU A 100 8.02 -4.48 -0.47
N ILE A 101 7.38 -3.70 -1.35
CA ILE A 101 7.67 -2.26 -1.53
C ILE A 101 7.42 -1.49 -0.23
N ILE A 102 6.33 -1.80 0.48
CA ILE A 102 6.02 -1.17 1.76
C ILE A 102 7.07 -1.55 2.82
N ALA A 103 7.47 -2.81 2.88
CA ALA A 103 8.50 -3.30 3.81
C ALA A 103 9.87 -2.65 3.55
N LEU A 104 10.30 -2.55 2.29
CA LEU A 104 11.53 -1.85 1.87
C LEU A 104 11.52 -0.38 2.32
N ARG A 105 10.41 0.31 2.08
CA ARG A 105 10.24 1.70 2.51
C ARG A 105 10.30 1.83 4.03
N ALA A 106 9.65 0.93 4.76
CA ALA A 106 9.65 0.93 6.23
C ALA A 106 11.07 0.70 6.78
N ALA A 107 11.79 -0.30 6.28
CA ALA A 107 13.17 -0.59 6.69
C ALA A 107 14.10 0.61 6.46
N THR A 108 14.04 1.23 5.28
CA THR A 108 14.86 2.42 4.97
C THR A 108 14.50 3.62 5.86
N SER A 109 13.21 3.80 6.17
CA SER A 109 12.76 4.86 7.07
C SER A 109 13.27 4.65 8.49
N ILE A 110 13.25 3.42 9.00
CA ILE A 110 13.77 3.07 10.33
C ILE A 110 15.27 3.36 10.42
N GLU A 111 16.05 2.95 9.42
CA GLU A 111 17.50 3.23 9.37
C GLU A 111 17.79 4.74 9.42
N THR A 112 17.09 5.51 8.58
CA THR A 112 17.23 6.98 8.55
C THR A 112 16.84 7.63 9.88
N MET A 113 15.74 7.19 10.48
CA MET A 113 15.29 7.71 11.78
C MET A 113 16.26 7.36 12.89
N LEU A 114 16.81 6.15 12.89
CA LEU A 114 17.79 5.71 13.88
C LEU A 114 19.07 6.53 13.77
N GLU A 115 19.57 6.77 12.56
CA GLU A 115 20.77 7.59 12.33
C GLU A 115 20.57 9.03 12.87
N ARG A 116 19.45 9.67 12.52
CA ARG A 116 19.10 11.01 13.01
C ARG A 116 18.93 11.04 14.54
N THR A 117 18.34 10.00 15.10
CA THR A 117 18.17 9.90 16.56
C THR A 117 19.51 9.74 17.26
N LEU A 118 20.42 8.92 16.72
CA LEU A 118 21.79 8.78 17.24
C LEU A 118 22.54 10.11 17.22
N GLN A 119 22.44 10.85 16.12
CA GLN A 119 23.04 12.18 16.04
C GLN A 119 22.45 13.13 17.09
N TYR A 120 21.13 13.26 17.12
CA TYR A 120 20.45 14.14 18.07
C TYR A 120 20.78 13.82 19.53
N THR A 121 20.79 12.54 19.91
CA THR A 121 21.07 12.12 21.30
C THR A 121 22.51 12.37 21.73
N ARG A 122 23.46 12.40 20.78
CA ARG A 122 24.86 12.79 21.03
C ARG A 122 25.05 14.29 21.23
N GLU A 123 24.28 15.09 20.50
CA GLU A 123 24.37 16.56 20.55
C GLU A 123 23.56 17.16 21.70
N ARG A 124 22.35 16.64 21.96
CA ARG A 124 21.45 17.13 23.00
C ARG A 124 21.96 16.78 24.38
N LYS A 125 22.19 17.80 25.19
CA LYS A 125 22.61 17.66 26.61
C LYS A 125 21.43 17.88 27.56
N ALA A 126 21.39 17.10 28.63
CA ALA A 126 20.53 17.28 29.78
C ALA A 126 21.27 16.89 31.05
N PHE A 127 21.09 17.64 32.11
CA PHE A 127 21.81 17.41 33.40
C PHE A 127 23.31 17.28 33.24
N GLY A 128 23.93 18.11 32.40
CA GLY A 128 25.40 18.22 32.24
C GLY A 128 26.05 17.25 31.26
N GLN A 129 25.32 16.31 30.65
CA GLN A 129 25.86 15.31 29.72
C GLN A 129 24.95 15.06 28.50
N PRO A 130 25.47 14.51 27.39
CA PRO A 130 24.66 14.05 26.27
C PRO A 130 23.58 13.05 26.69
N ILE A 131 22.39 13.14 26.11
CA ILE A 131 21.34 12.17 26.48
C ILE A 131 21.65 10.75 26.01
N ALA A 132 22.56 10.58 25.05
CA ALA A 132 23.11 9.28 24.65
C ALA A 132 23.89 8.57 25.77
N ASP A 133 24.38 9.29 26.78
CA ASP A 133 25.20 8.71 27.86
C ASP A 133 24.34 8.08 28.98
N TYR A 134 23.04 8.37 28.97
CA TYR A 134 22.11 7.74 29.91
C TYR A 134 21.85 6.28 29.53
N GLN A 135 21.92 5.39 30.50
CA GLN A 135 21.80 3.93 30.31
C GLN A 135 20.52 3.55 29.58
N ASN A 136 19.35 4.09 29.97
CA ASN A 136 18.08 3.80 29.32
C ASN A 136 18.08 4.19 27.83
N THR A 137 18.64 5.36 27.49
CA THR A 137 18.76 5.80 26.09
C THR A 137 19.66 4.85 25.30
N ARG A 138 20.81 4.47 25.86
CA ARG A 138 21.74 3.53 25.23
C ARG A 138 21.11 2.18 24.97
N PHE A 139 20.35 1.63 25.92
CA PHE A 139 19.68 0.34 25.76
C PHE A 139 18.61 0.38 24.68
N LYS A 140 17.77 1.43 24.65
CA LYS A 140 16.77 1.61 23.61
C LYS A 140 17.36 1.78 22.21
N LEU A 141 18.46 2.51 22.09
CA LEU A 141 19.17 2.67 20.81
C LEU A 141 19.84 1.36 20.36
N ALA A 142 20.37 0.56 21.29
CA ALA A 142 20.95 -0.74 20.97
C ALA A 142 19.87 -1.74 20.50
N GLU A 143 18.73 -1.80 21.18
CA GLU A 143 17.58 -2.60 20.81
C GLU A 143 17.06 -2.20 19.41
N ALA A 144 16.80 -0.90 19.20
CA ALA A 144 16.36 -0.38 17.90
C ALA A 144 17.36 -0.68 16.77
N LYS A 145 18.68 -0.62 17.04
CA LYS A 145 19.70 -0.96 16.05
C LYS A 145 19.69 -2.45 15.71
N ALA A 146 19.53 -3.32 16.71
CA ALA A 146 19.45 -4.75 16.48
C ALA A 146 18.21 -5.12 15.63
N GLU A 147 17.05 -4.60 15.98
CA GLU A 147 15.80 -4.82 15.23
C GLU A 147 15.90 -4.27 13.79
N ALA A 148 16.41 -3.06 13.61
CA ALA A 148 16.61 -2.47 12.28
C ALA A 148 17.56 -3.33 11.42
N THR A 149 18.61 -3.90 12.03
CA THR A 149 19.54 -4.77 11.30
C THR A 149 18.88 -6.09 10.89
N MET A 150 18.12 -6.73 11.79
CA MET A 150 17.38 -7.95 11.48
C MET A 150 16.35 -7.71 10.36
N MET A 151 15.58 -6.62 10.45
CA MET A 151 14.61 -6.24 9.44
C MET A 151 15.28 -6.00 8.07
N ARG A 152 16.42 -5.30 8.04
CA ARG A 152 17.16 -5.05 6.79
C ARG A 152 17.59 -6.38 6.15
N VAL A 153 18.18 -7.29 6.88
CA VAL A 153 18.60 -8.59 6.37
C VAL A 153 17.43 -9.38 5.81
N PHE A 154 16.31 -9.40 6.51
CA PHE A 154 15.10 -10.11 6.03
C PHE A 154 14.52 -9.49 4.77
N VAL A 155 14.39 -8.16 4.72
CA VAL A 155 13.84 -7.45 3.56
C VAL A 155 14.75 -7.59 2.34
N ASP A 156 16.08 -7.53 2.50
CA ASP A 156 17.03 -7.76 1.42
C ASP A 156 16.93 -9.19 0.88
N HIS A 157 16.76 -10.19 1.76
CA HIS A 157 16.50 -11.57 1.34
C HIS A 157 15.19 -11.71 0.56
N CYS A 158 14.11 -11.07 1.03
CA CYS A 158 12.83 -11.05 0.29
C CYS A 158 12.98 -10.38 -1.08
N LEU A 159 13.78 -9.32 -1.19
CA LEU A 159 14.07 -8.67 -2.46
C LEU A 159 14.82 -9.59 -3.42
N GLU A 160 15.83 -10.32 -2.94
CA GLU A 160 16.55 -11.32 -3.75
C GLU A 160 15.61 -12.41 -4.27
N LEU A 161 14.72 -12.93 -3.42
CA LEU A 161 13.71 -13.91 -3.82
C LEU A 161 12.74 -13.34 -4.85
N HIS A 162 12.32 -12.09 -4.68
CA HIS A 162 11.45 -11.41 -5.64
C HIS A 162 12.10 -11.30 -7.02
N LEU A 163 13.37 -10.88 -7.08
CA LEU A 163 14.13 -10.78 -8.32
C LEU A 163 14.31 -12.14 -9.02
N LYS A 164 14.37 -13.23 -8.25
CA LYS A 164 14.41 -14.61 -8.75
C LYS A 164 13.02 -15.19 -9.08
N ARG A 165 11.93 -14.46 -8.78
CA ARG A 165 10.53 -14.91 -8.86
C ARG A 165 10.22 -16.09 -7.92
N GLU A 166 10.87 -16.13 -6.78
CA GLU A 166 10.76 -17.16 -5.74
C GLU A 166 10.10 -16.64 -4.45
N LEU A 167 9.76 -15.35 -4.38
CA LEU A 167 9.09 -14.77 -3.22
C LEU A 167 7.67 -15.33 -3.08
N THR A 168 7.41 -16.03 -1.98
CA THR A 168 6.07 -16.57 -1.71
C THR A 168 5.16 -15.50 -1.08
N PRO A 169 3.82 -15.60 -1.26
CA PRO A 169 2.87 -14.71 -0.61
C PRO A 169 2.99 -14.71 0.92
N GLU A 170 3.33 -15.86 1.53
CA GLU A 170 3.51 -16.02 2.96
C GLU A 170 4.73 -15.22 3.45
N MET A 171 5.87 -15.32 2.77
CA MET A 171 7.06 -14.54 3.11
C MET A 171 6.83 -13.05 2.93
N ALA A 172 6.14 -12.66 1.85
CA ALA A 172 5.80 -11.26 1.61
C ALA A 172 4.82 -10.69 2.65
N ALA A 173 4.10 -11.54 3.39
CA ALA A 173 3.15 -11.16 4.43
C ALA A 173 3.77 -11.07 5.84
N MET A 174 4.96 -11.58 6.04
CA MET A 174 5.73 -11.50 7.28
C MET A 174 6.31 -10.11 7.50
#